data_34277b3f96c6a3e97716a889962863b3
#
_entry.id   34277b3f96c6a3e97716a889962863b3
#
_cell.length_a   1.000
_cell.length_b   1.000
_cell.length_c   1.000
_cell.angle_alpha   90.00
_cell.angle_beta   90.00
_cell.angle_gamma   90.00
#
_symmetry.space_group_name_H-M   'P 1'
#
loop_
_entity.id
_entity.type
_entity.pdbx_description
1 polymer ?
#
loop_
_entity_poly.entity_id
_entity_poly.type
_entity_poly.pdbx_seq_one_letter_code
_entity_poly.pdbx_strand_id
1 'polypeptide(L)'
;LMDATRLAMRVSSMGRAARSKAGLKVRQPLAGMVVKTRTKEEEQYLDWVESQVLEELNVKVLRGVGEEPSLYQQAQAEAGENTDLILKIDHYSVSLEAGYMVAIDSAITPDLAQEGLARELAHRIQNLRKDANFDITDRIVTYYQGPEGVAEVIQNHADYIAQETLSDQLVAGAPEDGAKSETQKVEGMELTLGVKRV
;
A
#
# COMPACT_ATOMS: atom_id res chain seq x y z
N LEU A 1 -10.96 16.46 19.22
CA LEU A 1 -11.17 15.15 18.54
C LEU A 1 -11.75 15.30 17.14
N MET A 2 -12.85 16.09 16.98
CA MET A 2 -13.49 16.31 15.65
C MET A 2 -12.53 16.94 14.61
N ASP A 3 -11.67 17.85 15.05
CA ASP A 3 -10.72 18.52 14.15
C ASP A 3 -9.58 17.62 13.70
N ALA A 4 -9.07 16.78 14.61
CA ALA A 4 -8.07 15.75 14.25
C ALA A 4 -8.61 14.74 13.23
N THR A 5 -9.86 14.28 13.39
CA THR A 5 -10.51 13.39 12.43
C THR A 5 -10.68 14.06 11.04
N ARG A 6 -11.07 15.32 11.01
CA ARG A 6 -11.18 16.06 9.74
C ARG A 6 -9.84 16.23 9.06
N LEU A 7 -8.79 16.49 9.84
CA LEU A 7 -7.42 16.57 9.33
C LEU A 7 -6.97 15.22 8.74
N ALA A 8 -7.18 14.12 9.47
CA ALA A 8 -6.87 12.77 8.98
C ALA A 8 -7.57 12.49 7.64
N MET A 9 -8.87 12.77 7.55
CA MET A 9 -9.64 12.57 6.32
C MET A 9 -9.09 13.40 5.15
N ARG A 10 -8.71 14.66 5.40
CA ARG A 10 -8.12 15.53 4.39
C ARG A 10 -6.77 15.02 3.92
N VAL A 11 -5.85 14.76 4.85
CA VAL A 11 -4.50 14.26 4.54
C VAL A 11 -4.58 12.94 3.78
N SER A 12 -5.44 12.02 4.21
CA SER A 12 -5.67 10.74 3.52
C SER A 12 -6.26 10.94 2.12
N SER A 13 -7.19 11.88 1.93
CA SER A 13 -7.74 12.20 0.61
C SER A 13 -6.68 12.74 -0.34
N MET A 14 -5.89 13.72 0.11
CA MET A 14 -4.79 14.30 -0.66
C MET A 14 -3.71 13.25 -0.98
N GLY A 15 -3.36 12.39 -0.02
CA GLY A 15 -2.43 11.29 -0.20
C GLY A 15 -2.92 10.28 -1.24
N ARG A 16 -4.20 9.90 -1.23
CA ARG A 16 -4.79 9.02 -2.26
C ARG A 16 -4.75 9.67 -3.65
N ALA A 17 -5.04 10.96 -3.75
CA ALA A 17 -4.95 11.69 -5.00
C ALA A 17 -3.52 11.72 -5.56
N ALA A 18 -2.53 11.97 -4.70
CA ALA A 18 -1.11 11.94 -5.06
C ALA A 18 -0.66 10.52 -5.50
N ARG A 19 -1.09 9.47 -4.78
CA ARG A 19 -0.83 8.06 -5.17
C ARG A 19 -1.43 7.74 -6.54
N SER A 20 -2.69 8.09 -6.75
CA SER A 20 -3.40 7.86 -8.02
C SER A 20 -2.69 8.55 -9.19
N LYS A 21 -2.25 9.79 -9.01
CA LYS A 21 -1.52 10.54 -10.02
C LYS A 21 -0.16 9.91 -10.37
N ALA A 22 0.49 9.31 -9.38
CA ALA A 22 1.75 8.57 -9.56
C ALA A 22 1.54 7.14 -10.13
N GLY A 23 0.30 6.69 -10.31
CA GLY A 23 0.01 5.33 -10.79
C GLY A 23 0.30 4.24 -9.75
N LEU A 24 0.38 4.59 -8.48
CA LEU A 24 0.73 3.67 -7.40
C LEU A 24 -0.50 2.92 -6.88
N LYS A 25 -0.43 1.60 -6.90
CA LYS A 25 -1.50 0.73 -6.38
C LYS A 25 -1.63 0.88 -4.87
N VAL A 26 -2.85 0.79 -4.34
CA VAL A 26 -3.12 0.92 -2.89
C VAL A 26 -2.34 -0.10 -2.05
N ARG A 27 -2.16 -1.32 -2.55
CA ARG A 27 -1.42 -2.39 -1.85
C ARG A 27 0.10 -2.23 -1.90
N GLN A 28 0.63 -1.37 -2.78
CA GLN A 28 2.06 -1.08 -2.81
C GLN A 28 2.44 -0.24 -1.59
N PRO A 29 3.22 -0.74 -0.64
CA PRO A 29 3.70 0.08 0.46
C PRO A 29 4.71 1.11 -0.03
N LEU A 30 4.73 2.27 0.60
CA LEU A 30 5.61 3.39 0.27
C LEU A 30 6.53 3.72 1.44
N ALA A 31 7.72 4.21 1.13
CA ALA A 31 8.73 4.51 2.14
C ALA A 31 8.29 5.64 3.08
N GLY A 32 7.71 6.71 2.54
CA GLY A 32 7.39 7.86 3.33
C GLY A 32 6.41 8.83 2.69
N MET A 33 5.97 9.76 3.51
CA MET A 33 5.21 10.93 3.08
C MET A 33 5.64 12.16 3.89
N VAL A 34 5.44 13.32 3.30
CA VAL A 34 5.68 14.62 3.94
C VAL A 34 4.37 15.38 3.99
N VAL A 35 4.03 15.92 5.15
CA VAL A 35 2.80 16.68 5.36
C VAL A 35 3.13 18.09 5.86
N LYS A 36 2.51 19.09 5.24
CA LYS A 36 2.44 20.44 5.75
C LYS A 36 1.01 20.79 6.10
N THR A 37 0.79 21.13 7.34
CA THR A 37 -0.47 21.67 7.86
C THR A 37 -0.48 23.20 7.79
N ARG A 38 -1.59 23.84 8.11
CA ARG A 38 -1.71 25.31 8.10
C ARG A 38 -1.27 25.95 9.41
N THR A 39 -1.45 25.24 10.52
CA THR A 39 -1.21 25.76 11.86
C THR A 39 -0.45 24.76 12.73
N LYS A 40 0.22 25.26 13.77
CA LYS A 40 0.90 24.41 14.78
C LYS A 40 -0.07 23.52 15.57
N GLU A 41 -1.31 23.93 15.71
CA GLU A 41 -2.33 23.11 16.36
C GLU A 41 -2.70 21.92 15.49
N GLU A 42 -2.79 22.12 14.18
CA GLU A 42 -3.02 21.02 13.23
C GLU A 42 -1.82 20.04 13.18
N GLU A 43 -0.58 20.51 13.39
CA GLU A 43 0.58 19.62 13.54
C GLU A 43 0.42 18.68 14.75
N GLN A 44 -0.04 19.20 15.90
CA GLN A 44 -0.31 18.37 17.07
C GLN A 44 -1.48 17.38 16.83
N TYR A 45 -2.49 17.78 16.06
CA TYR A 45 -3.57 16.87 15.69
C TYR A 45 -3.07 15.77 14.75
N LEU A 46 -2.13 16.08 13.85
CA LEU A 46 -1.52 15.12 12.96
C LEU A 46 -0.80 14.00 13.72
N ASP A 47 -0.06 14.36 14.79
CA ASP A 47 0.62 13.38 15.66
C ASP A 47 -0.37 12.38 16.27
N TRP A 48 -1.58 12.83 16.63
CA TRP A 48 -2.60 11.94 17.23
C TRP A 48 -3.23 10.97 16.22
N VAL A 49 -3.22 11.31 14.95
CA VAL A 49 -3.86 10.51 13.88
C VAL A 49 -2.83 9.90 12.91
N GLU A 50 -1.55 10.06 13.19
CA GLU A 50 -0.47 9.59 12.34
C GLU A 50 -0.61 8.12 11.96
N SER A 51 -0.78 7.24 12.96
CA SER A 51 -0.90 5.80 12.72
C SER A 51 -2.07 5.46 11.78
N GLN A 52 -3.20 6.14 11.95
CA GLN A 52 -4.36 5.96 11.08
C GLN A 52 -4.08 6.41 9.64
N VAL A 53 -3.41 7.55 9.46
CA VAL A 53 -3.04 8.08 8.13
C VAL A 53 -2.05 7.14 7.43
N LEU A 54 -1.03 6.68 8.17
CA LEU A 54 -0.02 5.74 7.65
C LEU A 54 -0.65 4.42 7.20
N GLU A 55 -1.54 3.86 8.00
CA GLU A 55 -2.26 2.62 7.67
C GLU A 55 -3.16 2.81 6.45
N GLU A 56 -3.95 3.88 6.41
CA GLU A 56 -4.89 4.15 5.31
C GLU A 56 -4.18 4.39 3.98
N LEU A 57 -3.03 5.05 4.01
CA LEU A 57 -2.22 5.32 2.83
C LEU A 57 -1.18 4.23 2.53
N ASN A 58 -1.04 3.21 3.37
CA ASN A 58 -0.01 2.18 3.26
C ASN A 58 1.40 2.80 3.10
N VAL A 59 1.75 3.70 4.00
CA VAL A 59 3.02 4.42 4.05
C VAL A 59 3.73 4.11 5.36
N LYS A 60 5.05 3.97 5.35
CA LYS A 60 5.82 3.54 6.54
C LYS A 60 6.15 4.67 7.50
N VAL A 61 6.38 5.88 6.98
CA VAL A 61 6.82 7.04 7.79
C VAL A 61 6.10 8.30 7.33
N LEU A 62 5.63 9.10 8.28
CA LEU A 62 5.13 10.45 8.07
C LEU A 62 6.15 11.45 8.64
N ARG A 63 6.50 12.47 7.87
CA ARG A 63 7.37 13.57 8.28
C ARG A 63 6.64 14.90 8.16
N GLY A 64 6.97 15.82 9.05
CA GLY A 64 6.55 17.20 8.89
C GLY A 64 7.38 17.94 7.84
N VAL A 65 6.83 18.97 7.23
CA VAL A 65 7.54 19.79 6.23
C VAL A 65 8.83 20.42 6.76
N GLY A 66 8.96 20.56 8.08
CA GLY A 66 10.19 21.06 8.72
C GLY A 66 11.42 20.19 8.48
N GLU A 67 11.22 18.90 8.18
CA GLU A 67 12.29 17.95 7.83
C GLU A 67 12.67 18.03 6.34
N GLU A 68 11.77 18.53 5.49
CA GLU A 68 11.94 18.64 4.04
C GLU A 68 11.54 20.04 3.52
N PRO A 69 12.11 21.12 4.03
CA PRO A 69 11.66 22.48 3.71
C PRO A 69 11.85 22.84 2.23
N SER A 70 12.86 22.29 1.57
CA SER A 70 13.12 22.51 0.15
C SER A 70 12.00 21.99 -0.75
N LEU A 71 11.38 20.85 -0.39
CA LEU A 71 10.28 20.26 -1.13
C LEU A 71 9.07 21.22 -1.17
N TYR A 72 8.74 21.83 -0.04
CA TYR A 72 7.63 22.78 0.01
C TYR A 72 7.93 24.07 -0.78
N GLN A 73 9.15 24.58 -0.71
CA GLN A 73 9.55 25.75 -1.50
C GLN A 73 9.48 25.49 -3.00
N GLN A 74 9.93 24.33 -3.46
CA GLN A 74 9.81 23.92 -4.86
C GLN A 74 8.34 23.76 -5.26
N ALA A 75 7.53 23.10 -4.44
CA ALA A 75 6.10 22.92 -4.71
C ALA A 75 5.38 24.27 -4.85
N GLN A 76 5.69 25.26 -4.00
CA GLN A 76 5.12 26.59 -4.10
C GLN A 76 5.59 27.34 -5.36
N ALA A 77 6.87 27.22 -5.71
CA ALA A 77 7.43 27.87 -6.89
C ALA A 77 6.79 27.33 -8.19
N GLU A 78 6.59 26.00 -8.28
CA GLU A 78 5.96 25.37 -9.43
C GLU A 78 4.45 25.63 -9.49
N ALA A 79 3.79 25.69 -8.34
CA ALA A 79 2.35 25.94 -8.26
C ALA A 79 1.97 27.38 -8.64
N GLY A 80 2.84 28.35 -8.36
CA GLY A 80 2.55 29.77 -8.55
C GLY A 80 1.32 30.20 -7.74
N GLU A 81 0.31 30.76 -8.39
CA GLU A 81 -0.96 31.16 -7.75
C GLU A 81 -1.98 30.01 -7.60
N ASN A 82 -1.72 28.84 -8.17
CA ASN A 82 -2.64 27.72 -8.10
C ASN A 82 -2.45 26.98 -6.76
N THR A 83 -3.51 26.90 -5.97
CA THR A 83 -3.51 26.30 -4.65
C THR A 83 -4.08 24.89 -4.62
N ASP A 84 -4.64 24.41 -5.74
CA ASP A 84 -5.26 23.08 -5.84
C ASP A 84 -4.73 22.33 -7.06
N LEU A 85 -3.62 21.61 -6.88
CA LEU A 85 -3.03 20.83 -7.96
C LEU A 85 -2.16 19.67 -7.43
N ILE A 86 -1.83 18.76 -8.34
CA ILE A 86 -0.89 17.68 -8.07
C ILE A 86 0.31 17.82 -9.00
N LEU A 87 1.49 17.89 -8.41
CA LEU A 87 2.77 18.06 -9.05
C LEU A 87 3.63 16.80 -8.90
N LYS A 88 4.62 16.67 -9.77
CA LYS A 88 5.72 15.72 -9.58
C LYS A 88 7.00 16.53 -9.33
N ILE A 89 7.62 16.32 -8.19
CA ILE A 89 8.88 16.96 -7.78
C ILE A 89 9.86 15.83 -7.42
N ASP A 90 10.87 15.63 -8.22
CA ASP A 90 11.81 14.51 -8.10
C ASP A 90 11.08 13.17 -8.02
N HIS A 91 11.22 12.47 -6.88
CA HIS A 91 10.53 11.21 -6.59
C HIS A 91 9.23 11.40 -5.81
N TYR A 92 8.82 12.63 -5.51
CA TYR A 92 7.57 12.91 -4.82
C TYR A 92 6.41 13.19 -5.78
N SER A 93 5.25 12.62 -5.48
CA SER A 93 3.96 13.09 -6.00
C SER A 93 3.34 13.98 -4.93
N VAL A 94 3.17 15.26 -5.25
CA VAL A 94 2.82 16.31 -4.30
C VAL A 94 1.42 16.83 -4.59
N SER A 95 0.52 16.71 -3.62
CA SER A 95 -0.81 17.32 -3.66
C SER A 95 -0.81 18.61 -2.83
N LEU A 96 -1.24 19.69 -3.43
CA LEU A 96 -1.49 20.98 -2.78
C LEU A 96 -3.00 21.23 -2.77
N GLU A 97 -3.55 21.63 -1.62
CA GLU A 97 -4.95 21.97 -1.46
C GLU A 97 -5.14 22.95 -0.28
N ALA A 98 -5.71 24.12 -0.55
CA ALA A 98 -6.15 25.08 0.46
C ALA A 98 -5.09 25.35 1.58
N GLY A 99 -3.82 25.45 1.21
CA GLY A 99 -2.71 25.74 2.13
C GLY A 99 -2.10 24.51 2.83
N TYR A 100 -2.60 23.31 2.56
CA TYR A 100 -1.97 22.04 2.91
C TYR A 100 -1.04 21.55 1.81
N MET A 101 -0.09 20.70 2.18
CA MET A 101 0.69 19.89 1.25
C MET A 101 0.75 18.45 1.76
N VAL A 102 0.54 17.51 0.87
CA VAL A 102 0.82 16.09 1.10
C VAL A 102 1.69 15.59 -0.04
N ALA A 103 2.91 15.21 0.27
CA ALA A 103 3.85 14.64 -0.69
C ALA A 103 4.06 13.16 -0.38
N ILE A 104 3.84 12.30 -1.37
CA ILE A 104 4.05 10.85 -1.29
C ILE A 104 5.37 10.52 -1.98
N ASP A 105 6.26 9.84 -1.26
CA ASP A 105 7.46 9.25 -1.86
C ASP A 105 7.05 8.13 -2.83
N SER A 106 7.26 8.35 -4.10
CA SER A 106 6.89 7.43 -5.17
C SER A 106 8.04 6.51 -5.62
N ALA A 107 9.21 6.62 -4.98
CA ALA A 107 10.33 5.72 -5.24
C ALA A 107 10.05 4.33 -4.64
N ILE A 108 10.02 3.32 -5.49
CA ILE A 108 9.79 1.94 -5.08
C ILE A 108 11.13 1.20 -5.04
N THR A 109 11.59 0.88 -3.84
CA THR A 109 12.77 0.02 -3.66
C THR A 109 12.43 -1.44 -3.97
N PRO A 110 13.44 -2.30 -4.24
CA PRO A 110 13.21 -3.73 -4.43
C PRO A 110 12.45 -4.37 -3.26
N ASP A 111 12.77 -4.02 -2.03
CA ASP A 111 12.10 -4.54 -0.83
C ASP A 111 10.63 -4.11 -0.77
N LEU A 112 10.32 -2.86 -1.08
CA LEU A 112 8.95 -2.35 -1.15
C LEU A 112 8.15 -3.01 -2.29
N ALA A 113 8.81 -3.32 -3.42
CA ALA A 113 8.19 -4.05 -4.51
C ALA A 113 7.84 -5.49 -4.11
N GLN A 114 8.76 -6.19 -3.41
CA GLN A 114 8.51 -7.53 -2.90
C GLN A 114 7.37 -7.54 -1.86
N GLU A 115 7.37 -6.59 -0.92
CA GLU A 115 6.28 -6.46 0.06
C GLU A 115 4.94 -6.18 -0.64
N GLY A 116 4.93 -5.32 -1.66
CA GLY A 116 3.74 -5.03 -2.47
C GLY A 116 3.21 -6.27 -3.18
N LEU A 117 4.10 -7.07 -3.76
CA LEU A 117 3.74 -8.33 -4.40
C LEU A 117 3.20 -9.34 -3.38
N ALA A 118 3.82 -9.47 -2.21
CA ALA A 118 3.32 -10.35 -1.15
C ALA A 118 1.89 -9.97 -0.70
N ARG A 119 1.59 -8.68 -0.56
CA ARG A 119 0.24 -8.18 -0.24
C ARG A 119 -0.77 -8.47 -1.35
N GLU A 120 -0.36 -8.34 -2.61
CA GLU A 120 -1.21 -8.70 -3.75
C GLU A 120 -1.49 -10.20 -3.80
N LEU A 121 -0.48 -11.04 -3.55
CA LEU A 121 -0.63 -12.51 -3.47
C LEU A 121 -1.60 -12.91 -2.35
N ALA A 122 -1.43 -12.37 -1.14
CA ALA A 122 -2.34 -12.62 -0.03
C ALA A 122 -3.79 -12.26 -0.39
N HIS A 123 -3.99 -11.10 -1.04
CA HIS A 123 -5.32 -10.71 -1.50
C HIS A 123 -5.91 -11.68 -2.54
N ARG A 124 -5.10 -12.17 -3.49
CA ARG A 124 -5.54 -13.15 -4.49
C ARG A 124 -5.94 -14.48 -3.84
N ILE A 125 -5.16 -14.95 -2.88
CA ILE A 125 -5.49 -16.15 -2.10
C ILE A 125 -6.79 -15.95 -1.32
N GLN A 126 -7.00 -14.79 -0.70
CA GLN A 126 -8.26 -14.44 -0.03
C GLN A 126 -9.47 -14.47 -0.98
N ASN A 127 -9.30 -14.00 -2.22
CA ASN A 127 -10.36 -14.09 -3.23
C ASN A 127 -10.67 -15.55 -3.60
N LEU A 128 -9.62 -16.38 -3.81
CA LEU A 128 -9.83 -17.81 -4.07
C LEU A 128 -10.57 -18.53 -2.93
N ARG A 129 -10.28 -18.17 -1.66
CA ARG A 129 -11.01 -18.68 -0.50
C ARG A 129 -12.50 -18.36 -0.59
N LYS A 130 -12.85 -17.11 -0.96
CA LYS A 130 -14.24 -16.68 -1.15
C LYS A 130 -14.91 -17.46 -2.29
N ASP A 131 -14.21 -17.61 -3.41
CA ASP A 131 -14.71 -18.34 -4.60
C ASP A 131 -14.84 -19.84 -4.35
N ALA A 132 -14.10 -20.36 -3.37
CA ALA A 132 -14.23 -21.74 -2.88
C ALA A 132 -15.34 -21.90 -1.82
N ASN A 133 -16.01 -20.80 -1.42
CA ASN A 133 -17.03 -20.76 -0.35
C ASN A 133 -16.48 -21.27 0.99
N PHE A 134 -15.22 -20.94 1.31
CA PHE A 134 -14.64 -21.25 2.61
C PHE A 134 -15.10 -20.24 3.66
N ASP A 135 -15.29 -20.73 4.88
CA ASP A 135 -15.59 -19.86 6.01
C ASP A 135 -14.40 -18.99 6.38
N ILE A 136 -14.69 -17.89 7.06
CA ILE A 136 -13.67 -16.90 7.47
C ILE A 136 -12.61 -17.52 8.38
N THR A 137 -12.97 -18.57 9.14
CA THR A 137 -12.11 -19.28 10.09
C THR A 137 -11.47 -20.54 9.53
N ASP A 138 -11.82 -20.95 8.33
CA ASP A 138 -11.27 -22.16 7.72
C ASP A 138 -9.75 -22.03 7.54
N ARG A 139 -9.03 -23.08 7.95
CA ARG A 139 -7.59 -23.22 7.66
C ARG A 139 -7.42 -23.87 6.29
N ILE A 140 -6.35 -23.49 5.58
CA ILE A 140 -6.12 -23.96 4.21
C ILE A 140 -4.67 -24.40 3.98
N VAL A 141 -4.49 -25.21 2.95
CA VAL A 141 -3.22 -25.37 2.25
C VAL A 141 -3.27 -24.50 0.99
N THR A 142 -2.26 -23.67 0.80
CA THR A 142 -2.12 -22.83 -0.39
C THR A 142 -1.04 -23.40 -1.29
N TYR A 143 -1.38 -23.63 -2.56
CA TYR A 143 -0.47 -24.07 -3.61
C TYR A 143 -0.10 -22.89 -4.51
N TYR A 144 1.14 -22.84 -4.96
CA TYR A 144 1.58 -21.82 -5.90
C TYR A 144 2.56 -22.39 -6.93
N GLN A 145 2.33 -22.06 -8.19
CA GLN A 145 3.19 -22.43 -9.31
C GLN A 145 3.36 -21.23 -10.24
N GLY A 146 4.59 -20.77 -10.42
CA GLY A 146 4.89 -19.59 -11.23
C GLY A 146 6.40 -19.39 -11.39
N PRO A 147 6.81 -18.23 -11.92
CA PRO A 147 8.22 -17.86 -12.07
C PRO A 147 8.98 -17.85 -10.74
N GLU A 148 10.29 -18.05 -10.80
CA GLU A 148 11.19 -18.09 -9.62
C GLU A 148 11.03 -16.85 -8.72
N GLY A 149 10.91 -15.63 -9.30
CA GLY A 149 10.71 -14.40 -8.53
C GLY A 149 9.42 -14.37 -7.68
N VAL A 150 8.36 -15.07 -8.10
CA VAL A 150 7.14 -15.22 -7.28
C VAL A 150 7.39 -16.20 -6.13
N ALA A 151 8.08 -17.30 -6.40
CA ALA A 151 8.43 -18.28 -5.37
C ALA A 151 9.32 -17.64 -4.29
N GLU A 152 10.31 -16.85 -4.68
CA GLU A 152 11.17 -16.10 -3.77
C GLU A 152 10.37 -15.14 -2.87
N VAL A 153 9.46 -14.38 -3.43
CA VAL A 153 8.61 -13.47 -2.66
C VAL A 153 7.73 -14.23 -1.65
N ILE A 154 7.13 -15.37 -2.07
CA ILE A 154 6.31 -16.19 -1.16
C ILE A 154 7.17 -16.74 -0.03
N GLN A 155 8.40 -17.18 -0.29
CA GLN A 155 9.31 -17.67 0.73
C GLN A 155 9.75 -16.57 1.70
N ASN A 156 10.16 -15.41 1.17
CA ASN A 156 10.62 -14.26 1.97
C ASN A 156 9.51 -13.66 2.85
N HIS A 157 8.25 -13.78 2.44
CA HIS A 157 7.08 -13.25 3.14
C HIS A 157 6.11 -14.35 3.61
N ALA A 158 6.62 -15.58 3.82
CA ALA A 158 5.78 -16.75 4.12
C ALA A 158 4.91 -16.54 5.36
N ASP A 159 5.48 -16.03 6.44
CA ASP A 159 4.75 -15.79 7.69
C ASP A 159 3.61 -14.79 7.51
N TYR A 160 3.87 -13.69 6.80
CA TYR A 160 2.85 -12.70 6.49
C TYR A 160 1.72 -13.30 5.67
N ILE A 161 2.05 -13.98 4.55
CA ILE A 161 1.04 -14.57 3.66
C ILE A 161 0.24 -15.63 4.41
N ALA A 162 0.90 -16.52 5.18
CA ALA A 162 0.24 -17.56 5.94
C ALA A 162 -0.73 -17.00 6.99
N GLN A 163 -0.32 -15.95 7.70
CA GLN A 163 -1.15 -15.29 8.70
C GLN A 163 -2.37 -14.62 8.06
N GLU A 164 -2.17 -13.83 7.01
CA GLU A 164 -3.25 -13.10 6.33
C GLU A 164 -4.26 -14.02 5.65
N THR A 165 -3.83 -15.20 5.23
CA THR A 165 -4.68 -16.13 4.46
C THR A 165 -5.16 -17.33 5.28
N LEU A 166 -4.75 -17.47 6.54
CA LEU A 166 -4.97 -18.65 7.37
C LEU A 166 -4.44 -19.94 6.71
N SER A 167 -3.31 -19.84 6.03
CA SER A 167 -2.65 -20.97 5.40
C SER A 167 -1.79 -21.72 6.43
N ASP A 168 -2.07 -23.00 6.64
CA ASP A 168 -1.22 -23.87 7.46
C ASP A 168 0.06 -24.25 6.70
N GLN A 169 -0.02 -24.30 5.38
CA GLN A 169 1.11 -24.60 4.51
C GLN A 169 1.05 -23.77 3.23
N LEU A 170 2.23 -23.38 2.74
CA LEU A 170 2.46 -22.78 1.43
C LEU A 170 3.28 -23.79 0.62
N VAL A 171 2.68 -24.42 -0.38
CA VAL A 171 3.27 -25.55 -1.13
C VAL A 171 3.62 -25.09 -2.54
N ALA A 172 4.90 -25.18 -2.89
CA ALA A 172 5.36 -24.92 -4.24
C ALA A 172 5.01 -26.09 -5.18
N GLY A 173 4.35 -25.81 -6.28
CA GLY A 173 3.95 -26.79 -7.28
C GLY A 173 2.51 -26.67 -7.72
N ALA A 174 2.10 -27.61 -8.56
CA ALA A 174 0.72 -27.67 -9.05
C ALA A 174 -0.28 -27.95 -7.91
N PRO A 175 -1.46 -27.30 -7.92
CA PRO A 175 -2.51 -27.59 -6.96
C PRO A 175 -2.93 -29.06 -7.01
N GLU A 176 -3.13 -29.66 -5.83
CA GLU A 176 -3.66 -31.04 -5.71
C GLU A 176 -5.11 -31.16 -6.18
N ASP A 177 -5.51 -32.40 -6.45
CA ASP A 177 -6.91 -32.74 -6.74
C ASP A 177 -7.84 -32.26 -5.62
N GLY A 178 -8.94 -31.61 -6.02
CA GLY A 178 -9.92 -31.05 -5.10
C GLY A 178 -9.56 -29.63 -4.59
N ALA A 179 -8.42 -29.09 -4.92
CA ALA A 179 -8.12 -27.69 -4.66
C ALA A 179 -8.87 -26.76 -5.63
N LYS A 180 -9.43 -25.66 -5.13
CA LYS A 180 -9.89 -24.57 -5.98
C LYS A 180 -8.68 -23.82 -6.48
N SER A 181 -8.49 -23.73 -7.78
CA SER A 181 -7.33 -23.09 -8.39
C SER A 181 -7.67 -22.15 -9.54
N GLU A 182 -6.80 -21.18 -9.78
CA GLU A 182 -6.91 -20.22 -10.86
C GLU A 182 -5.50 -19.81 -11.35
N THR A 183 -5.37 -19.74 -12.69
CA THR A 183 -4.18 -19.14 -13.31
C THR A 183 -4.47 -17.67 -13.62
N GLN A 184 -3.62 -16.78 -13.15
CA GLN A 184 -3.83 -15.34 -13.25
C GLN A 184 -2.51 -14.59 -13.45
N LYS A 185 -2.60 -13.33 -13.94
CA LYS A 185 -1.44 -12.46 -14.07
C LYS A 185 -1.34 -11.52 -12.87
N VAL A 186 -0.15 -11.49 -12.26
CA VAL A 186 0.22 -10.57 -11.18
C VAL A 186 1.52 -9.89 -11.57
N GLU A 187 1.54 -8.57 -11.60
CA GLU A 187 2.70 -7.76 -12.04
C GLU A 187 3.29 -8.22 -13.38
N GLY A 188 2.42 -8.65 -14.32
CA GLY A 188 2.84 -9.15 -15.63
C GLY A 188 3.31 -10.59 -15.65
N MET A 189 3.49 -11.22 -14.51
CA MET A 189 3.88 -12.63 -14.38
C MET A 189 2.65 -13.53 -14.32
N GLU A 190 2.66 -14.64 -15.06
CA GLU A 190 1.60 -15.65 -14.97
C GLU A 190 1.91 -16.61 -13.83
N LEU A 191 0.94 -16.85 -12.97
CA LEU A 191 1.05 -17.81 -11.88
C LEU A 191 -0.28 -18.54 -11.64
N THR A 192 -0.18 -19.77 -11.17
CA THR A 192 -1.33 -20.56 -10.71
C THR A 192 -1.33 -20.58 -9.18
N LEU A 193 -2.44 -20.15 -8.59
CA LEU A 193 -2.72 -20.27 -7.16
C LEU A 193 -3.80 -21.30 -6.94
N GLY A 194 -3.69 -22.07 -5.86
CA GLY A 194 -4.70 -23.03 -5.45
C GLY A 194 -4.92 -23.00 -3.94
N VAL A 195 -6.15 -23.25 -3.50
CA VAL A 195 -6.49 -23.35 -2.08
C VAL A 195 -7.32 -24.60 -1.81
N LYS A 196 -7.00 -25.29 -0.72
CA LYS A 196 -7.68 -26.49 -0.27
C LYS A 196 -7.91 -26.40 1.23
N ARG A 197 -9.12 -26.65 1.68
CA ARG A 197 -9.43 -26.66 3.11
C ARG A 197 -8.79 -27.87 3.80
N VAL A 198 -8.22 -27.65 4.98
CA VAL A 198 -7.65 -28.69 5.85
C VAL A 198 -8.75 -29.46 6.55
#